data_d37574be05789d6d8704b28233f52a93
#
_entry.id   d37574be05789d6d8704b28233f52a93
#
_cell.length_a   1.000
_cell.length_b   1.000
_cell.length_c   1.000
_cell.angle_alpha   90.00
_cell.angle_beta   90.00
_cell.angle_gamma   90.00
#
_symmetry.space_group_name_H-M   'P 1'
#
loop_
_entity.id
_entity.type
_entity.pdbx_description
1 polymer ?
#
loop_
_entity_poly.entity_id
_entity_poly.type
_entity_poly.pdbx_seq_one_letter_code
_entity_poly.pdbx_strand_id
1 'polypeptide(L)'
;MNTPKEQICEDIRISLFDAKVPLDAIRTVESALDLHLSKYDITERERSLVVYDEGDTDIIKKFFVAKAVQGCTEGTLKNYKRTIEWAMGTIRKHLKDVTSDDLRALFAWLKLKQCSSAHIATSQRALSSFFTWLDLNGYVSPNPMKKVERTKVRNKIEEALTLEQMEAIRSAAKTKRDKAFIEMLYSTGCRVSELCALNRDDIDWDKMEAQVLGKGRKYRIVYITQRAKYAYLDYLSVRKDKSPALFGYNTETPWSGKDSVKKLVALSGREYDPDKGRMSVGEAQIMFRHIGYSLGFRVHPHLVRKTMATQAMMRGMPIDEVRIMLGHESIATTTIYAQTLKDNIKESHTKYL
;
A
#
# COMPACT_ATOMS: atom_id res chain seq x y z
N MET A 1 -41.07 1.81 23.84
CA MET A 1 -39.85 1.50 23.07
C MET A 1 -39.93 2.35 21.82
N ASN A 2 -38.94 3.23 21.60
CA ASN A 2 -38.91 4.05 20.40
C ASN A 2 -38.71 3.15 19.18
N THR A 3 -39.34 3.49 18.09
CA THR A 3 -39.13 2.80 16.80
C THR A 3 -37.70 3.11 16.29
N PRO A 4 -37.09 2.25 15.45
CA PRO A 4 -35.78 2.52 14.87
C PRO A 4 -35.70 3.86 14.15
N LYS A 5 -36.81 4.32 13.58
CA LYS A 5 -36.96 5.65 12.96
C LYS A 5 -36.79 6.77 13.99
N GLU A 6 -37.50 6.67 15.11
CA GLU A 6 -37.42 7.65 16.19
C GLU A 6 -36.05 7.72 16.81
N GLN A 7 -35.35 6.57 16.93
CA GLN A 7 -33.98 6.52 17.43
C GLN A 7 -33.01 7.24 16.49
N ILE A 8 -33.12 7.06 15.17
CA ILE A 8 -32.29 7.76 14.17
C ILE A 8 -32.52 9.27 14.25
N CYS A 9 -33.76 9.72 14.36
CA CYS A 9 -34.09 11.13 14.47
C CYS A 9 -33.50 11.76 15.75
N GLU A 10 -33.56 11.04 16.87
CA GLU A 10 -33.01 11.51 18.14
C GLU A 10 -31.46 11.55 18.12
N ASP A 11 -30.79 10.54 17.56
CA ASP A 11 -29.32 10.50 17.42
C ASP A 11 -28.82 11.67 16.53
N ILE A 12 -29.53 11.97 15.45
CA ILE A 12 -29.21 13.11 14.56
C ILE A 12 -29.43 14.42 15.31
N ARG A 13 -30.52 14.56 16.07
CA ARG A 13 -30.83 15.73 16.88
C ARG A 13 -29.73 16.03 17.89
N ILE A 14 -29.31 15.00 18.65
CA ILE A 14 -28.20 15.12 19.63
C ILE A 14 -26.93 15.59 18.90
N SER A 15 -26.59 14.96 17.78
CA SER A 15 -25.41 15.32 17.00
C SER A 15 -25.42 16.75 16.47
N LEU A 16 -26.59 17.26 16.04
CA LEU A 16 -26.75 18.64 15.59
C LEU A 16 -26.68 19.64 16.75
N PHE A 17 -27.23 19.25 17.91
CA PHE A 17 -27.15 20.06 19.13
C PHE A 17 -25.70 20.19 19.63
N ASP A 18 -24.95 19.10 19.65
CA ASP A 18 -23.52 19.09 20.01
C ASP A 18 -22.67 19.92 19.02
N ALA A 19 -23.06 19.93 17.75
CA ALA A 19 -22.44 20.78 16.73
C ALA A 19 -22.85 22.26 16.81
N LYS A 20 -23.66 22.66 17.82
CA LYS A 20 -24.17 24.03 18.03
C LYS A 20 -24.93 24.59 16.82
N VAL A 21 -25.67 23.75 16.10
CA VAL A 21 -26.55 24.18 15.02
C VAL A 21 -27.75 24.96 15.59
N PRO A 22 -28.19 26.09 15.00
CA PRO A 22 -29.36 26.83 15.47
C PRO A 22 -30.63 25.98 15.53
N LEU A 23 -31.47 26.22 16.56
CA LEU A 23 -32.65 25.40 16.84
C LEU A 23 -33.70 25.40 15.70
N ASP A 24 -33.83 26.47 14.96
CA ASP A 24 -34.66 26.58 13.77
C ASP A 24 -34.18 25.72 12.61
N ALA A 25 -32.87 25.64 12.41
CA ALA A 25 -32.27 24.73 11.44
C ALA A 25 -32.43 23.24 11.85
N ILE A 26 -32.30 22.92 13.15
CA ILE A 26 -32.54 21.58 13.68
C ILE A 26 -33.99 21.16 13.39
N ARG A 27 -34.97 21.99 13.66
CA ARG A 27 -36.38 21.72 13.37
C ARG A 27 -36.67 21.50 11.89
N THR A 28 -35.97 22.23 11.02
CA THR A 28 -36.09 22.06 9.57
C THR A 28 -35.55 20.68 9.14
N VAL A 29 -34.43 20.27 9.70
CA VAL A 29 -33.83 18.94 9.44
C VAL A 29 -34.75 17.82 9.99
N GLU A 30 -35.29 17.94 11.18
CA GLU A 30 -36.23 16.99 11.76
C GLU A 30 -37.48 16.80 10.88
N SER A 31 -38.07 17.88 10.42
CA SER A 31 -39.23 17.85 9.53
C SER A 31 -38.92 17.18 8.19
N ALA A 32 -37.73 17.45 7.64
CA ALA A 32 -37.29 16.81 6.41
C ALA A 32 -37.02 15.31 6.61
N LEU A 33 -36.40 14.93 7.72
CA LEU A 33 -36.17 13.51 8.08
C LEU A 33 -37.49 12.75 8.24
N ASP A 34 -38.46 13.31 8.94
CA ASP A 34 -39.75 12.71 9.11
C ASP A 34 -40.48 12.49 7.79
N LEU A 35 -40.47 13.47 6.90
CA LEU A 35 -41.07 13.40 5.58
C LEU A 35 -40.40 12.33 4.69
N HIS A 36 -39.07 12.27 4.72
CA HIS A 36 -38.31 11.35 3.86
C HIS A 36 -38.27 9.92 4.41
N LEU A 37 -38.10 9.75 5.73
CA LEU A 37 -38.03 8.43 6.36
C LEU A 37 -39.41 7.75 6.47
N SER A 38 -40.52 8.51 6.39
CA SER A 38 -41.88 7.92 6.38
C SER A 38 -42.17 7.06 5.14
N LYS A 39 -41.37 7.18 4.10
CA LYS A 39 -41.49 6.40 2.85
C LYS A 39 -40.81 5.03 2.92
N TYR A 40 -40.12 4.72 4.02
CA TYR A 40 -39.33 3.50 4.16
C TYR A 40 -39.71 2.73 5.42
N ASP A 41 -39.81 1.43 5.31
CA ASP A 41 -39.88 0.53 6.47
C ASP A 41 -38.45 0.38 7.02
N ILE A 42 -38.15 1.13 8.10
CA ILE A 42 -36.85 1.11 8.74
C ILE A 42 -36.88 0.07 9.84
N THR A 43 -36.21 -1.03 9.61
CA THR A 43 -35.92 -2.04 10.61
C THR A 43 -34.50 -1.86 11.12
N GLU A 44 -34.31 -1.98 12.43
CA GLU A 44 -32.98 -2.08 12.99
C GLU A 44 -32.28 -3.28 12.34
N ARG A 45 -31.21 -2.98 11.61
CA ARG A 45 -30.35 -4.06 11.16
C ARG A 45 -29.79 -4.65 12.45
N GLU A 46 -30.23 -5.85 12.81
CA GLU A 46 -29.57 -6.58 13.87
C GLU A 46 -28.07 -6.52 13.57
N ARG A 47 -27.37 -5.59 14.23
CA ARG A 47 -25.96 -5.74 14.48
C ARG A 47 -25.86 -6.86 15.52
N SER A 48 -26.23 -8.07 15.12
CA SER A 48 -25.62 -9.21 15.73
C SER A 48 -24.13 -8.98 15.49
N LEU A 49 -23.45 -8.38 16.47
CA LEU A 49 -22.06 -8.72 16.70
C LEU A 49 -22.08 -10.23 16.51
N VAL A 50 -21.53 -10.71 15.38
CA VAL A 50 -21.14 -12.09 15.30
C VAL A 50 -20.15 -12.16 16.45
N VAL A 51 -20.64 -12.59 17.60
CA VAL A 51 -19.82 -13.09 18.66
C VAL A 51 -19.09 -14.21 17.95
N TYR A 52 -17.89 -13.94 17.46
CA TYR A 52 -16.98 -15.01 17.12
C TYR A 52 -16.99 -15.84 18.39
N ASP A 53 -17.53 -17.04 18.30
CA ASP A 53 -17.38 -18.02 19.38
C ASP A 53 -15.91 -17.92 19.80
N GLU A 54 -15.63 -17.89 21.09
CA GLU A 54 -14.24 -17.78 21.57
C GLU A 54 -13.35 -18.77 20.83
N GLY A 55 -13.92 -19.92 20.40
CA GLY A 55 -13.31 -20.92 19.55
C GLY A 55 -12.82 -20.42 18.19
N ASP A 56 -13.64 -19.68 17.43
CA ASP A 56 -13.26 -19.20 16.09
C ASP A 56 -12.14 -18.17 16.17
N THR A 57 -12.20 -17.27 17.16
CA THR A 57 -11.16 -16.27 17.42
C THR A 57 -9.82 -16.93 17.76
N ASP A 58 -9.85 -17.98 18.58
CA ASP A 58 -8.63 -18.70 18.97
C ASP A 58 -8.05 -19.53 17.82
N ILE A 59 -8.89 -20.11 16.97
CA ILE A 59 -8.45 -20.76 15.74
C ILE A 59 -7.74 -19.78 14.80
N ILE A 60 -8.30 -18.57 14.63
CA ILE A 60 -7.67 -17.52 13.83
C ILE A 60 -6.32 -17.11 14.43
N LYS A 61 -6.21 -16.94 15.75
CA LYS A 61 -4.92 -16.65 16.43
C LYS A 61 -3.90 -17.76 16.18
N LYS A 62 -4.30 -19.04 16.31
CA LYS A 62 -3.43 -20.21 16.02
C LYS A 62 -2.91 -20.18 14.59
N PHE A 63 -3.74 -19.82 13.60
CA PHE A 63 -3.30 -19.64 12.22
C PHE A 63 -2.20 -18.58 12.11
N PHE A 64 -2.34 -17.41 12.77
CA PHE A 64 -1.33 -16.37 12.73
C PHE A 64 -0.02 -16.82 13.38
N VAL A 65 -0.08 -17.53 14.51
CA VAL A 65 1.11 -18.11 15.14
C VAL A 65 1.80 -19.09 14.19
N ALA A 66 1.04 -20.00 13.56
CA ALA A 66 1.60 -20.94 12.60
C ALA A 66 2.27 -20.23 11.41
N LYS A 67 1.65 -19.17 10.87
CA LYS A 67 2.22 -18.38 9.77
C LYS A 67 3.46 -17.58 10.20
N ALA A 68 3.50 -17.08 11.42
CA ALA A 68 4.68 -16.41 11.97
C ALA A 68 5.87 -17.39 12.11
N VAL A 69 5.62 -18.58 12.63
CA VAL A 69 6.64 -19.66 12.74
C VAL A 69 7.14 -20.10 11.35
N GLN A 70 6.27 -20.10 10.32
CA GLN A 70 6.66 -20.36 8.93
C GLN A 70 7.49 -19.20 8.29
N GLY A 71 7.82 -18.16 9.04
CA GLY A 71 8.64 -17.05 8.57
C GLY A 71 7.90 -16.02 7.72
N CYS A 72 6.56 -15.97 7.77
CA CYS A 72 5.80 -14.91 7.09
C CYS A 72 6.19 -13.55 7.64
N THR A 73 6.41 -12.60 6.73
CA THR A 73 6.70 -11.20 7.12
C THR A 73 5.51 -10.54 7.79
N GLU A 74 5.77 -9.54 8.63
CA GLU A 74 4.74 -8.74 9.30
C GLU A 74 3.72 -8.16 8.30
N GLY A 75 4.18 -7.68 7.13
CA GLY A 75 3.31 -7.17 6.07
C GLY A 75 2.38 -8.25 5.50
N THR A 76 2.87 -9.49 5.37
CA THR A 76 2.06 -10.64 4.93
C THR A 76 1.01 -10.99 5.99
N LEU A 77 1.41 -11.01 7.27
CA LEU A 77 0.49 -11.28 8.39
C LEU A 77 -0.60 -10.21 8.50
N LYS A 78 -0.25 -8.92 8.36
CA LYS A 78 -1.22 -7.82 8.33
C LYS A 78 -2.22 -7.96 7.16
N ASN A 79 -1.73 -8.38 5.99
CA ASN A 79 -2.63 -8.62 4.84
C ASN A 79 -3.58 -9.79 5.08
N TYR A 80 -3.08 -10.91 5.62
CA TYR A 80 -3.94 -12.03 6.03
C TYR A 80 -4.98 -11.60 7.03
N LYS A 81 -4.57 -10.91 8.11
CA LYS A 81 -5.47 -10.41 9.16
C LYS A 81 -6.61 -9.60 8.55
N ARG A 82 -6.28 -8.55 7.83
CA ARG A 82 -7.27 -7.67 7.20
C ARG A 82 -8.23 -8.43 6.29
N THR A 83 -7.71 -9.39 5.50
CA THR A 83 -8.54 -10.13 4.55
C THR A 83 -9.45 -11.12 5.24
N ILE A 84 -8.95 -11.86 6.25
CA ILE A 84 -9.73 -12.85 7.00
C ILE A 84 -10.81 -12.15 7.83
N GLU A 85 -10.45 -11.11 8.59
CA GLU A 85 -11.40 -10.34 9.41
C GLU A 85 -12.51 -9.72 8.55
N TRP A 86 -12.14 -9.13 7.41
CA TRP A 86 -13.11 -8.60 6.47
C TRP A 86 -14.03 -9.68 5.90
N ALA A 87 -13.49 -10.81 5.47
CA ALA A 87 -14.26 -11.89 4.86
C ALA A 87 -15.23 -12.52 5.86
N MET A 88 -14.74 -12.84 7.06
CA MET A 88 -15.58 -13.45 8.11
C MET A 88 -16.63 -12.46 8.62
N GLY A 89 -16.27 -11.19 8.81
CA GLY A 89 -17.20 -10.13 9.16
C GLY A 89 -18.29 -9.85 8.10
N THR A 90 -18.00 -10.18 6.82
CA THR A 90 -18.99 -10.08 5.73
C THR A 90 -19.88 -11.32 5.64
N ILE A 91 -19.29 -12.52 5.76
CA ILE A 91 -20.01 -13.80 5.66
C ILE A 91 -20.89 -14.04 6.91
N ARG A 92 -20.42 -13.66 8.10
CA ARG A 92 -21.14 -13.78 9.37
C ARG A 92 -21.61 -15.20 9.69
N LYS A 93 -20.74 -16.19 9.52
CA LYS A 93 -20.93 -17.59 9.87
C LYS A 93 -19.73 -18.08 10.67
N HIS A 94 -19.92 -19.15 11.47
CA HIS A 94 -18.81 -19.87 12.08
C HIS A 94 -17.89 -20.46 11.02
N LEU A 95 -16.61 -20.60 11.32
CA LEU A 95 -15.61 -21.09 10.36
C LEU A 95 -16.00 -22.44 9.74
N LYS A 96 -16.58 -23.34 10.54
CA LYS A 96 -17.06 -24.66 10.11
C LYS A 96 -18.27 -24.63 9.16
N ASP A 97 -19.07 -23.55 9.20
CA ASP A 97 -20.31 -23.41 8.46
C ASP A 97 -20.13 -22.58 7.16
N VAL A 98 -18.92 -22.11 6.89
CA VAL A 98 -18.60 -21.36 5.67
C VAL A 98 -18.61 -22.31 4.48
N THR A 99 -19.46 -22.03 3.50
CA THR A 99 -19.59 -22.81 2.28
C THR A 99 -18.83 -22.21 1.10
N SER A 100 -18.67 -23.00 0.04
CA SER A 100 -18.11 -22.51 -1.23
C SER A 100 -18.97 -21.41 -1.86
N ASP A 101 -20.30 -21.47 -1.64
CA ASP A 101 -21.24 -20.48 -2.20
C ASP A 101 -21.13 -19.14 -1.46
N ASP A 102 -20.90 -19.16 -0.14
CA ASP A 102 -20.61 -17.93 0.62
C ASP A 102 -19.36 -17.23 0.08
N LEU A 103 -18.32 -18.01 -0.19
CA LEU A 103 -17.07 -17.47 -0.75
C LEU A 103 -17.23 -16.96 -2.20
N ARG A 104 -18.02 -17.68 -3.03
CA ARG A 104 -18.36 -17.18 -4.38
C ARG A 104 -19.14 -15.89 -4.32
N ALA A 105 -20.14 -15.79 -3.44
CA ALA A 105 -20.91 -14.56 -3.24
C ALA A 105 -20.03 -13.40 -2.76
N LEU A 106 -19.08 -13.65 -1.85
CA LEU A 106 -18.12 -12.67 -1.38
C LEU A 106 -17.27 -12.10 -2.54
N PHE A 107 -16.73 -12.96 -3.41
CA PHE A 107 -15.92 -12.52 -4.55
C PHE A 107 -16.76 -11.88 -5.65
N ALA A 108 -18.00 -12.33 -5.87
CA ALA A 108 -18.94 -11.68 -6.76
C ALA A 108 -19.26 -10.26 -6.29
N TRP A 109 -19.46 -10.07 -4.99
CA TRP A 109 -19.68 -8.75 -4.40
C TRP A 109 -18.46 -7.81 -4.62
N LEU A 110 -17.21 -8.30 -4.43
CA LEU A 110 -16.03 -7.51 -4.77
C LEU A 110 -15.99 -7.09 -6.24
N LYS A 111 -16.43 -7.98 -7.14
CA LYS A 111 -16.51 -7.68 -8.57
C LYS A 111 -17.57 -6.62 -8.88
N LEU A 112 -18.74 -6.71 -8.25
CA LEU A 112 -19.79 -5.70 -8.34
C LEU A 112 -19.34 -4.32 -7.81
N LYS A 113 -18.53 -4.31 -6.75
CA LYS A 113 -17.88 -3.10 -6.22
C LYS A 113 -16.72 -2.60 -7.09
N GLN A 114 -16.54 -3.15 -8.29
CA GLN A 114 -15.50 -2.78 -9.25
C GLN A 114 -14.07 -2.88 -8.69
N CYS A 115 -13.84 -3.76 -7.72
CA CYS A 115 -12.49 -4.04 -7.24
C CYS A 115 -11.63 -4.64 -8.35
N SER A 116 -10.35 -4.29 -8.39
CA SER A 116 -9.43 -4.82 -9.40
C SER A 116 -9.30 -6.34 -9.31
N SER A 117 -9.14 -7.02 -10.46
CA SER A 117 -8.91 -8.48 -10.52
C SER A 117 -7.68 -8.89 -9.69
N ALA A 118 -6.66 -8.04 -9.59
CA ALA A 118 -5.48 -8.27 -8.76
C ALA A 118 -5.81 -8.25 -7.26
N HIS A 119 -6.69 -7.35 -6.83
CA HIS A 119 -7.17 -7.31 -5.44
C HIS A 119 -7.97 -8.56 -5.09
N ILE A 120 -8.92 -8.95 -5.95
CA ILE A 120 -9.72 -10.16 -5.77
C ILE A 120 -8.81 -11.40 -5.69
N ALA A 121 -7.86 -11.55 -6.62
CA ALA A 121 -6.93 -12.68 -6.64
C ALA A 121 -6.02 -12.69 -5.38
N THR A 122 -5.66 -11.53 -4.84
CA THR A 122 -4.88 -11.44 -3.60
C THR A 122 -5.71 -11.90 -2.39
N SER A 123 -6.99 -11.48 -2.32
CA SER A 123 -7.91 -11.93 -1.29
C SER A 123 -8.19 -13.44 -1.39
N GLN A 124 -8.37 -13.97 -2.61
CA GLN A 124 -8.51 -15.41 -2.84
C GLN A 124 -7.30 -16.19 -2.35
N ARG A 125 -6.08 -15.71 -2.62
CA ARG A 125 -4.84 -16.36 -2.13
C ARG A 125 -4.76 -16.39 -0.61
N ALA A 126 -5.14 -15.29 0.05
CA ALA A 126 -5.13 -15.21 1.51
C ALA A 126 -6.15 -16.18 2.12
N LEU A 127 -7.39 -16.20 1.62
CA LEU A 127 -8.43 -17.11 2.11
C LEU A 127 -8.13 -18.56 1.75
N SER A 128 -7.55 -18.84 0.58
CA SER A 128 -7.11 -20.19 0.22
C SER A 128 -6.04 -20.71 1.19
N SER A 129 -5.06 -19.87 1.56
CA SER A 129 -4.04 -20.24 2.57
C SER A 129 -4.67 -20.50 3.93
N PHE A 130 -5.66 -19.71 4.33
CA PHE A 130 -6.37 -19.86 5.60
C PHE A 130 -7.21 -21.15 5.64
N PHE A 131 -8.11 -21.35 4.69
CA PHE A 131 -8.96 -22.54 4.64
C PHE A 131 -8.18 -23.83 4.38
N THR A 132 -7.05 -23.77 3.68
CA THR A 132 -6.16 -24.93 3.56
C THR A 132 -5.55 -25.29 4.91
N TRP A 133 -5.13 -24.32 5.70
CA TRP A 133 -4.61 -24.55 7.03
C TRP A 133 -5.72 -25.09 7.97
N LEU A 134 -6.95 -24.58 7.89
CA LEU A 134 -8.09 -25.09 8.66
C LEU A 134 -8.41 -26.55 8.32
N ASP A 135 -8.42 -26.92 7.03
CA ASP A 135 -8.66 -28.29 6.55
C ASP A 135 -7.57 -29.25 7.07
N LEU A 136 -6.29 -28.84 6.95
CA LEU A 136 -5.15 -29.64 7.42
C LEU A 136 -5.13 -29.87 8.94
N ASN A 137 -5.70 -28.95 9.72
CA ASN A 137 -5.75 -29.06 11.18
C ASN A 137 -7.13 -29.56 11.70
N GLY A 138 -8.02 -29.99 10.82
CA GLY A 138 -9.30 -30.60 11.19
C GLY A 138 -10.35 -29.63 11.70
N TYR A 139 -10.16 -28.31 11.54
CA TYR A 139 -11.14 -27.31 11.97
C TYR A 139 -12.31 -27.16 10.98
N VAL A 140 -12.05 -27.41 9.70
CA VAL A 140 -13.05 -27.34 8.61
C VAL A 140 -12.78 -28.47 7.62
N SER A 141 -13.82 -29.22 7.27
CA SER A 141 -13.71 -30.28 6.25
C SER A 141 -15.06 -30.46 5.56
N PRO A 142 -15.09 -30.47 4.21
CA PRO A 142 -13.99 -30.21 3.27
C PRO A 142 -13.69 -28.71 3.12
N ASN A 143 -12.47 -28.38 2.69
CA ASN A 143 -12.04 -26.99 2.42
C ASN A 143 -12.95 -26.35 1.35
N PRO A 144 -13.74 -25.30 1.72
CA PRO A 144 -14.68 -24.66 0.79
C PRO A 144 -13.98 -23.92 -0.36
N MET A 145 -12.74 -23.46 -0.18
CA MET A 145 -11.95 -22.78 -1.22
C MET A 145 -11.56 -23.70 -2.40
N LYS A 146 -11.56 -25.04 -2.21
CA LYS A 146 -11.24 -25.97 -3.30
C LYS A 146 -12.20 -25.88 -4.49
N LYS A 147 -13.45 -25.49 -4.23
CA LYS A 147 -14.52 -25.35 -5.25
C LYS A 147 -14.66 -23.92 -5.79
N VAL A 148 -13.80 -22.98 -5.36
CA VAL A 148 -13.83 -21.58 -5.80
C VAL A 148 -12.84 -21.38 -6.94
N GLU A 149 -13.32 -20.93 -8.08
CA GLU A 149 -12.47 -20.65 -9.23
C GLU A 149 -11.53 -19.46 -8.99
N ARG A 150 -10.29 -19.59 -9.48
CA ARG A 150 -9.31 -18.52 -9.37
C ARG A 150 -9.62 -17.41 -10.35
N THR A 151 -9.61 -16.17 -9.85
CA THR A 151 -9.74 -14.98 -10.71
C THR A 151 -8.52 -14.85 -11.61
N LYS A 152 -8.76 -14.84 -12.93
CA LYS A 152 -7.71 -14.54 -13.92
C LYS A 152 -7.32 -13.07 -13.83
N VAL A 153 -6.05 -12.81 -13.54
CA VAL A 153 -5.49 -11.45 -13.48
C VAL A 153 -4.90 -11.14 -14.87
N ARG A 154 -5.45 -10.12 -15.53
CA ARG A 154 -4.79 -9.54 -16.70
C ARG A 154 -3.74 -8.56 -16.19
N ASN A 155 -2.48 -8.92 -16.33
CA ASN A 155 -1.39 -8.00 -16.01
C ASN A 155 -1.38 -6.88 -17.05
N LYS A 156 -1.91 -5.72 -16.69
CA LYS A 156 -1.68 -4.51 -17.48
C LYS A 156 -0.22 -4.12 -17.26
N ILE A 157 0.58 -4.18 -18.33
CA ILE A 157 1.97 -3.73 -18.28
C ILE A 157 1.91 -2.20 -18.12
N GLU A 158 2.32 -1.70 -16.95
CA GLU A 158 2.49 -0.27 -16.73
C GLU A 158 3.75 0.14 -17.50
N GLU A 159 3.68 1.15 -18.35
CA GLU A 159 4.85 1.64 -19.09
C GLU A 159 5.82 2.37 -18.17
N ALA A 160 7.12 2.35 -18.52
CA ALA A 160 8.11 3.18 -17.85
C ALA A 160 7.88 4.65 -18.21
N LEU A 161 8.32 5.55 -17.35
CA LEU A 161 8.27 6.99 -17.64
C LEU A 161 9.21 7.34 -18.78
N THR A 162 8.82 8.30 -19.61
CA THR A 162 9.72 8.91 -20.59
C THR A 162 10.77 9.77 -19.88
N LEU A 163 11.81 10.19 -20.60
CA LEU A 163 12.82 11.11 -20.05
C LEU A 163 12.18 12.45 -19.66
N GLU A 164 11.28 12.97 -20.50
CA GLU A 164 10.56 14.23 -20.24
C GLU A 164 9.67 14.12 -18.99
N GLN A 165 8.96 13.01 -18.83
CA GLN A 165 8.15 12.75 -17.64
C GLN A 165 9.03 12.68 -16.37
N MET A 166 10.21 12.06 -16.48
CA MET A 166 11.14 11.99 -15.34
C MET A 166 11.69 13.38 -14.98
N GLU A 167 12.01 14.23 -15.97
CA GLU A 167 12.43 15.62 -15.71
C GLU A 167 11.27 16.46 -15.14
N ALA A 168 10.04 16.25 -15.60
CA ALA A 168 8.86 16.89 -15.02
C ALA A 168 8.68 16.52 -13.54
N ILE A 169 8.87 15.25 -13.16
CA ILE A 169 8.83 14.79 -11.76
C ILE A 169 9.89 15.49 -10.92
N ARG A 170 11.14 15.61 -11.44
CA ARG A 170 12.23 16.31 -10.78
C ARG A 170 11.92 17.79 -10.53
N SER A 171 11.35 18.43 -11.54
CA SER A 171 10.97 19.85 -11.49
C SER A 171 9.79 20.11 -10.57
N ALA A 172 8.84 19.19 -10.48
CA ALA A 172 7.67 19.29 -9.60
C ALA A 172 7.98 19.06 -8.12
N ALA A 173 9.15 18.48 -7.80
CA ALA A 173 9.61 18.32 -6.43
C ALA A 173 9.92 19.67 -5.79
N LYS A 174 9.15 20.07 -4.78
CA LYS A 174 9.21 21.43 -4.20
C LYS A 174 10.34 21.62 -3.19
N THR A 175 10.70 20.57 -2.47
CA THR A 175 11.71 20.66 -1.41
C THR A 175 13.03 20.00 -1.83
N LYS A 176 14.14 20.46 -1.24
CA LYS A 176 15.45 19.85 -1.44
C LYS A 176 15.46 18.38 -1.02
N ARG A 177 14.75 18.03 0.05
CA ARG A 177 14.56 16.65 0.49
C ARG A 177 13.89 15.80 -0.58
N ASP A 178 12.77 16.28 -1.13
CA ASP A 178 11.99 15.51 -2.09
C ASP A 178 12.78 15.30 -3.40
N LYS A 179 13.53 16.33 -3.84
CA LYS A 179 14.47 16.21 -4.96
C LYS A 179 15.54 15.16 -4.71
N ALA A 180 16.17 15.22 -3.54
CA ALA A 180 17.20 14.25 -3.15
C ALA A 180 16.63 12.83 -3.07
N PHE A 181 15.42 12.65 -2.52
CA PHE A 181 14.75 11.36 -2.43
C PHE A 181 14.48 10.76 -3.82
N ILE A 182 13.97 11.56 -4.74
CA ILE A 182 13.69 11.14 -6.12
C ILE A 182 14.99 10.72 -6.83
N GLU A 183 16.05 11.52 -6.72
CA GLU A 183 17.34 11.21 -7.34
C GLU A 183 17.99 9.95 -6.75
N MET A 184 17.95 9.79 -5.43
CA MET A 184 18.47 8.59 -4.76
C MET A 184 17.66 7.35 -5.15
N LEU A 185 16.33 7.45 -5.22
CA LEU A 185 15.48 6.35 -5.63
C LEU A 185 15.73 5.94 -7.09
N TYR A 186 15.88 6.92 -7.99
CA TYR A 186 16.18 6.69 -9.41
C TYR A 186 17.59 6.13 -9.60
N SER A 187 18.58 6.66 -8.87
CA SER A 187 19.97 6.21 -8.95
C SER A 187 20.15 4.77 -8.48
N THR A 188 19.67 4.47 -7.28
CA THR A 188 19.91 3.20 -6.60
C THR A 188 18.96 2.09 -7.06
N GLY A 189 17.82 2.44 -7.61
CA GLY A 189 16.76 1.49 -7.91
C GLY A 189 16.23 0.72 -6.69
N CYS A 190 16.41 1.25 -5.49
CA CYS A 190 15.89 0.65 -4.26
C CYS A 190 14.37 0.53 -4.27
N ARG A 191 13.83 -0.39 -3.46
CA ARG A 191 12.43 -0.28 -3.05
C ARG A 191 12.29 0.92 -2.13
N VAL A 192 11.14 1.58 -2.17
CA VAL A 192 10.90 2.74 -1.29
C VAL A 192 11.15 2.43 0.19
N SER A 193 10.77 1.23 0.64
CA SER A 193 11.02 0.78 2.02
C SER A 193 12.49 0.59 2.34
N GLU A 194 13.30 0.14 1.38
CA GLU A 194 14.74 -0.01 1.53
C GLU A 194 15.41 1.37 1.63
N LEU A 195 15.05 2.30 0.75
CA LEU A 195 15.60 3.66 0.77
C LEU A 195 15.20 4.41 2.06
N CYS A 196 13.96 4.30 2.51
CA CYS A 196 13.51 4.87 3.77
C CYS A 196 14.23 4.25 4.99
N ALA A 197 14.71 3.01 4.91
CA ALA A 197 15.37 2.33 6.02
C ALA A 197 16.84 2.74 6.20
N LEU A 198 17.49 3.28 5.17
CA LEU A 198 18.90 3.67 5.21
C LEU A 198 19.19 4.78 6.22
N ASN A 199 20.37 4.70 6.82
CA ASN A 199 20.99 5.75 7.62
C ASN A 199 22.02 6.55 6.79
N ARG A 200 22.47 7.66 7.33
CA ARG A 200 23.52 8.47 6.69
C ARG A 200 24.84 7.70 6.55
N ASP A 201 25.15 6.89 7.56
CA ASP A 201 26.40 6.13 7.66
C ASP A 201 26.36 4.81 6.86
N ASP A 202 25.21 4.43 6.30
CA ASP A 202 25.09 3.26 5.43
C ASP A 202 25.64 3.53 4.01
N ILE A 203 26.02 4.79 3.71
CA ILE A 203 26.53 5.19 2.39
C ILE A 203 28.03 5.36 2.42
N ASP A 204 28.72 4.61 1.58
CA ASP A 204 30.11 4.83 1.24
C ASP A 204 30.19 5.86 0.08
N TRP A 205 30.47 7.12 0.44
CA TRP A 205 30.54 8.22 -0.53
C TRP A 205 31.81 8.19 -1.41
N ASP A 206 32.84 7.46 -1.01
CA ASP A 206 34.07 7.32 -1.80
C ASP A 206 33.86 6.30 -2.91
N LYS A 207 33.20 5.19 -2.59
CA LYS A 207 32.81 4.15 -3.56
C LYS A 207 31.52 4.44 -4.29
N MET A 208 30.74 5.44 -3.82
CA MET A 208 29.42 5.77 -4.37
C MET A 208 28.44 4.61 -4.31
N GLU A 209 28.41 3.92 -3.19
CA GLU A 209 27.56 2.72 -2.98
C GLU A 209 26.92 2.68 -1.60
N ALA A 210 25.89 1.88 -1.46
CA ALA A 210 25.28 1.57 -0.20
C ALA A 210 24.85 0.11 -0.14
N GLN A 211 24.86 -0.49 1.06
CA GLN A 211 24.35 -1.82 1.28
C GLN A 211 22.88 -1.76 1.73
N VAL A 212 21.99 -2.43 1.03
CA VAL A 212 20.56 -2.47 1.37
C VAL A 212 20.10 -3.87 1.70
N LEU A 213 19.21 -3.98 2.69
CA LEU A 213 18.58 -5.22 3.11
C LEU A 213 17.32 -5.46 2.27
N GLY A 214 17.39 -6.42 1.36
CA GLY A 214 16.30 -6.79 0.47
C GLY A 214 15.31 -7.80 1.07
N LYS A 215 14.39 -8.29 0.23
CA LYS A 215 13.46 -9.36 0.58
C LYS A 215 14.23 -10.64 0.93
N GLY A 216 13.75 -11.36 1.94
CA GLY A 216 14.39 -12.60 2.40
C GLY A 216 15.67 -12.36 3.23
N ARG A 217 15.88 -11.14 3.75
CA ARG A 217 17.06 -10.75 4.55
C ARG A 217 18.39 -10.88 3.81
N LYS A 218 18.39 -10.77 2.48
CA LYS A 218 19.60 -10.77 1.66
C LYS A 218 20.09 -9.35 1.46
N TYR A 219 21.37 -9.11 1.72
CA TYR A 219 22.01 -7.84 1.42
C TYR A 219 22.40 -7.75 -0.06
N ARG A 220 22.32 -6.57 -0.63
CA ARG A 220 22.88 -6.23 -1.93
C ARG A 220 23.49 -4.84 -1.93
N ILE A 221 24.44 -4.62 -2.80
CA ILE A 221 25.01 -3.30 -3.06
C ILE A 221 24.14 -2.58 -4.08
N VAL A 222 23.94 -1.30 -3.88
CA VAL A 222 23.30 -0.37 -4.82
C VAL A 222 24.23 0.81 -5.05
N TYR A 223 24.17 1.38 -6.25
CA TYR A 223 25.12 2.40 -6.68
C TYR A 223 24.47 3.78 -6.75
N ILE A 224 25.27 4.81 -6.43
CA ILE A 224 24.81 6.19 -6.31
C ILE A 224 25.45 7.02 -7.42
N THR A 225 24.63 7.72 -8.21
CA THR A 225 25.14 8.63 -9.25
C THR A 225 25.59 9.95 -8.64
N GLN A 226 26.48 10.67 -9.34
CA GLN A 226 26.91 12.01 -8.92
C GLN A 226 25.72 12.97 -8.75
N ARG A 227 24.74 12.88 -9.64
CA ARG A 227 23.51 13.68 -9.55
C ARG A 227 22.77 13.45 -8.23
N ALA A 228 22.63 12.20 -7.80
CA ALA A 228 22.00 11.85 -6.54
C ALA A 228 22.81 12.33 -5.33
N LYS A 229 24.16 12.23 -5.39
CA LYS A 229 25.07 12.76 -4.36
C LYS A 229 24.87 14.27 -4.19
N TYR A 230 24.92 15.05 -5.27
CA TYR A 230 24.77 16.51 -5.17
C TYR A 230 23.37 16.91 -4.69
N ALA A 231 22.32 16.26 -5.15
CA ALA A 231 20.97 16.49 -4.64
C ALA A 231 20.86 16.19 -3.13
N TYR A 232 21.55 15.16 -2.66
CA TYR A 232 21.57 14.80 -1.25
C TYR A 232 22.39 15.82 -0.41
N LEU A 233 23.53 16.27 -0.90
CA LEU A 233 24.33 17.32 -0.25
C LEU A 233 23.54 18.64 -0.15
N ASP A 234 22.79 18.99 -1.20
CA ASP A 234 21.91 20.15 -1.20
C ASP A 234 20.78 20.01 -0.16
N TYR A 235 20.23 18.81 0.01
CA TYR A 235 19.30 18.52 1.10
C TYR A 235 19.96 18.66 2.48
N LEU A 236 21.17 18.12 2.67
CA LEU A 236 21.89 18.21 3.94
C LEU A 236 22.16 19.67 4.34
N SER A 237 22.39 20.58 3.38
CA SER A 237 22.63 22.00 3.67
C SER A 237 21.48 22.73 4.37
N VAL A 238 20.25 22.20 4.26
CA VAL A 238 19.03 22.77 4.87
C VAL A 238 18.48 21.92 6.02
N ARG A 239 19.05 20.73 6.22
CA ARG A 239 18.60 19.79 7.22
C ARG A 239 19.08 20.17 8.62
N LYS A 240 18.14 20.29 9.58
CA LYS A 240 18.43 20.76 10.95
C LYS A 240 18.34 19.66 12.00
N ASP A 241 17.73 18.49 11.67
CA ASP A 241 17.58 17.40 12.62
C ASP A 241 18.88 16.59 12.83
N LYS A 242 18.97 15.90 13.97
CA LYS A 242 20.09 15.02 14.31
C LYS A 242 19.81 13.54 14.03
N SER A 243 18.69 13.22 13.38
CA SER A 243 18.31 11.84 13.09
C SER A 243 19.40 11.13 12.27
N PRO A 244 19.74 9.87 12.59
CA PRO A 244 20.68 9.08 11.80
C PRO A 244 20.08 8.69 10.43
N ALA A 245 18.76 8.79 10.25
CA ALA A 245 18.09 8.41 9.01
C ALA A 245 18.65 9.16 7.81
N LEU A 246 18.82 8.49 6.66
CA LEU A 246 19.23 9.11 5.42
C LEU A 246 18.24 10.23 5.04
N PHE A 247 16.95 9.96 5.10
CA PHE A 247 15.90 10.94 4.89
C PHE A 247 15.08 11.12 6.16
N GLY A 248 15.09 12.34 6.67
CA GLY A 248 14.30 12.74 7.82
C GLY A 248 12.87 13.10 7.44
N TYR A 249 12.07 13.26 8.49
CA TYR A 249 10.73 13.78 8.38
C TYR A 249 10.77 15.25 7.90
N ASN A 250 9.86 15.66 7.02
CA ASN A 250 9.84 17.03 6.53
C ASN A 250 8.83 17.89 7.30
N THR A 251 9.32 18.91 7.99
CA THR A 251 8.50 19.93 8.66
C THR A 251 8.18 21.12 7.75
N GLU A 252 8.81 21.22 6.57
CA GLU A 252 8.78 22.41 5.71
C GLU A 252 7.81 22.35 4.53
N THR A 253 7.07 21.24 4.33
CA THR A 253 6.11 21.18 3.24
C THR A 253 4.81 21.91 3.57
N PRO A 254 4.23 22.66 2.62
CA PRO A 254 2.88 23.24 2.76
C PRO A 254 1.79 22.19 3.06
N TRP A 255 2.08 20.91 2.77
CA TRP A 255 1.23 19.74 3.00
C TRP A 255 1.41 19.14 4.40
N SER A 256 2.48 19.50 5.09
CA SER A 256 2.72 19.19 6.50
C SER A 256 2.11 20.27 7.39
N GLY A 257 0.86 20.66 7.17
CA GLY A 257 0.14 21.38 8.20
C GLY A 257 0.35 20.59 9.50
N LYS A 258 0.84 21.24 10.56
CA LYS A 258 1.14 20.62 11.87
C LYS A 258 0.00 19.70 12.34
N ASP A 259 -1.23 19.97 11.90
CA ASP A 259 -2.42 19.19 12.21
C ASP A 259 -2.58 17.91 11.36
N SER A 260 -2.19 17.94 10.08
CA SER A 260 -2.23 16.74 9.22
C SER A 260 -1.21 15.70 9.65
N VAL A 261 -0.06 16.15 10.14
CA VAL A 261 1.00 15.29 10.66
C VAL A 261 0.61 14.72 12.03
N LYS A 262 0.11 15.57 12.94
CA LYS A 262 -0.43 15.11 14.22
C LYS A 262 -1.54 14.08 14.03
N LYS A 263 -2.42 14.28 13.03
CA LYS A 263 -3.47 13.33 12.66
C LYS A 263 -2.91 12.01 12.11
N LEU A 264 -1.89 12.04 11.25
CA LEU A 264 -1.24 10.84 10.70
C LEU A 264 -0.47 10.07 11.80
N VAL A 265 0.20 10.77 12.72
CA VAL A 265 0.88 10.18 13.86
C VAL A 265 -0.13 9.59 14.84
N ALA A 266 -1.22 10.28 15.15
CA ALA A 266 -2.30 9.77 15.98
C ALA A 266 -2.96 8.51 15.38
N LEU A 267 -3.15 8.47 14.05
CA LEU A 267 -3.67 7.31 13.34
C LEU A 267 -2.67 6.14 13.26
N SER A 268 -1.36 6.41 13.36
CA SER A 268 -0.32 5.38 13.33
C SER A 268 0.01 4.80 14.71
N GLY A 269 -0.51 5.38 15.79
CA GLY A 269 -0.22 4.97 17.18
C GLY A 269 1.25 5.15 17.61
N ARG A 270 2.03 5.97 16.88
CA ARG A 270 3.44 6.21 17.16
C ARG A 270 3.63 7.62 17.71
N GLU A 271 4.39 7.74 18.79
CA GLU A 271 4.80 9.02 19.35
C GLU A 271 5.70 9.76 18.35
N TYR A 272 5.38 11.02 18.05
CA TYR A 272 6.18 11.85 17.15
C TYR A 272 7.41 12.36 17.87
N ASP A 273 8.57 11.85 17.50
CA ASP A 273 9.86 12.35 17.93
C ASP A 273 10.57 13.01 16.72
N PRO A 274 10.61 14.33 16.63
CA PRO A 274 11.23 15.03 15.50
C PRO A 274 12.73 14.75 15.38
N ASP A 275 13.41 14.41 16.47
CA ASP A 275 14.86 14.11 16.45
C ASP A 275 15.17 12.67 16.04
N LYS A 276 14.20 11.77 16.14
CA LYS A 276 14.26 10.38 15.65
C LYS A 276 13.50 10.16 14.36
N GLY A 277 12.89 11.21 13.82
CA GLY A 277 11.98 11.17 12.69
C GLY A 277 12.62 10.70 11.41
N ARG A 278 12.33 9.46 11.02
CA ARG A 278 12.65 8.89 9.70
C ARG A 278 11.49 9.09 8.75
N MET A 279 11.76 9.47 7.51
CA MET A 279 10.75 9.50 6.45
C MET A 279 10.08 8.13 6.30
N SER A 280 8.77 8.06 6.46
CA SER A 280 8.02 6.82 6.33
C SER A 280 7.74 6.49 4.87
N VAL A 281 7.52 5.20 4.58
CA VAL A 281 7.07 4.74 3.25
C VAL A 281 5.77 5.42 2.83
N GLY A 282 4.84 5.63 3.77
CA GLY A 282 3.56 6.33 3.52
C GLY A 282 3.77 7.78 3.11
N GLU A 283 4.69 8.49 3.77
CA GLU A 283 5.05 9.86 3.43
C GLU A 283 5.66 9.96 2.02
N ALA A 284 6.58 9.05 1.68
CA ALA A 284 7.14 8.98 0.33
C ALA A 284 6.05 8.72 -0.73
N GLN A 285 5.11 7.81 -0.46
CA GLN A 285 4.01 7.53 -1.37
C GLN A 285 3.05 8.72 -1.54
N ILE A 286 2.80 9.48 -0.47
CA ILE A 286 2.00 10.70 -0.50
C ILE A 286 2.71 11.77 -1.34
N MET A 287 4.01 11.99 -1.15
CA MET A 287 4.82 12.89 -1.95
C MET A 287 4.69 12.59 -3.45
N PHE A 288 4.92 11.35 -3.86
CA PHE A 288 4.79 10.95 -5.27
C PHE A 288 3.35 11.10 -5.80
N ARG A 289 2.35 10.86 -4.98
CA ARG A 289 0.95 11.07 -5.37
C ARG A 289 0.65 12.54 -5.64
N HIS A 290 1.16 13.45 -4.80
CA HIS A 290 0.99 14.90 -5.00
C HIS A 290 1.72 15.38 -6.26
N ILE A 291 2.93 14.90 -6.50
CA ILE A 291 3.65 15.15 -7.75
C ILE A 291 2.82 14.67 -8.95
N GLY A 292 2.29 13.47 -8.90
CA GLY A 292 1.44 12.92 -9.95
C GLY A 292 0.19 13.77 -10.21
N TYR A 293 -0.48 14.23 -9.17
CA TYR A 293 -1.63 15.13 -9.30
C TYR A 293 -1.26 16.46 -9.96
N SER A 294 -0.12 17.05 -9.60
CA SER A 294 0.32 18.31 -10.21
C SER A 294 0.72 18.17 -11.68
N LEU A 295 1.13 16.98 -12.10
CA LEU A 295 1.57 16.69 -13.48
C LEU A 295 0.47 16.07 -14.36
N GLY A 296 -0.69 15.71 -13.78
CA GLY A 296 -1.80 15.11 -14.52
C GLY A 296 -1.60 13.63 -14.91
N PHE A 297 -0.59 12.94 -14.36
CA PHE A 297 -0.39 11.50 -14.58
C PHE A 297 0.04 10.78 -13.31
N ARG A 298 -0.18 9.46 -13.28
CA ARG A 298 0.11 8.65 -12.10
C ARG A 298 1.61 8.50 -11.89
N VAL A 299 2.09 8.87 -10.69
CA VAL A 299 3.48 8.69 -10.27
C VAL A 299 3.52 7.94 -8.94
N HIS A 300 4.41 6.98 -8.80
CA HIS A 300 4.66 6.25 -7.56
C HIS A 300 6.09 5.68 -7.53
N PRO A 301 6.64 5.36 -6.34
CA PRO A 301 8.04 4.97 -6.21
C PRO A 301 8.45 3.77 -7.08
N HIS A 302 7.55 2.77 -7.22
CA HIS A 302 7.85 1.58 -8.02
C HIS A 302 7.97 1.90 -9.52
N LEU A 303 7.22 2.91 -10.00
CA LEU A 303 7.31 3.36 -11.38
C LEU A 303 8.67 4.03 -11.67
N VAL A 304 9.18 4.84 -10.73
CA VAL A 304 10.53 5.43 -10.82
C VAL A 304 11.61 4.34 -10.87
N ARG A 305 11.53 3.35 -10.01
CA ARG A 305 12.44 2.20 -10.02
C ARG A 305 12.34 1.40 -11.33
N LYS A 306 11.12 1.18 -11.85
CA LYS A 306 10.91 0.56 -13.16
C LYS A 306 11.54 1.37 -14.27
N THR A 307 11.37 2.69 -14.26
CA THR A 307 11.95 3.60 -15.25
C THR A 307 13.46 3.52 -15.26
N MET A 308 14.11 3.52 -14.10
CA MET A 308 15.55 3.34 -13.99
C MET A 308 15.99 2.02 -14.64
N ALA A 309 15.33 0.90 -14.31
CA ALA A 309 15.68 -0.40 -14.87
C ALA A 309 15.51 -0.45 -16.40
N THR A 310 14.40 0.09 -16.91
CA THR A 310 14.15 0.18 -18.36
C THR A 310 15.19 1.05 -19.05
N GLN A 311 15.51 2.22 -18.48
CA GLN A 311 16.52 3.12 -19.04
C GLN A 311 17.93 2.51 -19.00
N ALA A 312 18.28 1.76 -17.96
CA ALA A 312 19.56 1.05 -17.88
C ALA A 312 19.69 0.03 -19.01
N MET A 313 18.65 -0.78 -19.24
CA MET A 313 18.61 -1.74 -20.35
C MET A 313 18.64 -1.06 -21.71
N MET A 314 17.91 0.06 -21.91
CA MET A 314 17.92 0.83 -23.16
C MET A 314 19.32 1.37 -23.48
N ARG A 315 20.13 1.66 -22.45
CA ARG A 315 21.53 2.09 -22.58
C ARG A 315 22.52 0.92 -22.73
N GLY A 316 22.03 -0.31 -22.83
CA GLY A 316 22.83 -1.49 -23.07
C GLY A 316 23.28 -2.27 -21.83
N MET A 317 22.80 -1.93 -20.63
CA MET A 317 23.09 -2.74 -19.44
C MET A 317 22.46 -4.14 -19.57
N PRO A 318 23.24 -5.21 -19.40
CA PRO A 318 22.71 -6.58 -19.45
C PRO A 318 21.59 -6.82 -18.44
N ILE A 319 20.56 -7.57 -18.85
CA ILE A 319 19.38 -7.83 -18.02
C ILE A 319 19.74 -8.51 -16.68
N ASP A 320 20.78 -9.34 -16.67
CA ASP A 320 21.26 -9.99 -15.44
C ASP A 320 21.88 -9.01 -14.45
N GLU A 321 22.61 -8.00 -14.93
CA GLU A 321 23.14 -6.94 -14.08
C GLU A 321 22.01 -6.09 -13.50
N VAL A 322 21.02 -5.72 -14.32
CA VAL A 322 19.81 -5.02 -13.85
C VAL A 322 19.07 -5.86 -12.81
N ARG A 323 18.96 -7.18 -13.03
CA ARG A 323 18.33 -8.12 -12.07
C ARG A 323 19.06 -8.12 -10.73
N ILE A 324 20.37 -8.20 -10.75
CA ILE A 324 21.23 -8.20 -9.54
C ILE A 324 21.06 -6.86 -8.80
N MET A 325 21.17 -5.74 -9.49
CA MET A 325 21.03 -4.40 -8.94
C MET A 325 19.66 -4.19 -8.29
N LEU A 326 18.59 -4.69 -8.92
CA LEU A 326 17.24 -4.63 -8.37
C LEU A 326 17.02 -5.66 -7.23
N GLY A 327 17.82 -6.69 -7.09
CA GLY A 327 17.61 -7.78 -6.14
C GLY A 327 16.34 -8.58 -6.47
N HIS A 328 16.16 -8.96 -7.74
CA HIS A 328 15.12 -9.86 -8.18
C HIS A 328 15.65 -11.31 -8.14
N GLU A 329 14.96 -12.17 -7.39
CA GLU A 329 15.32 -13.60 -7.31
C GLU A 329 15.10 -14.32 -8.63
N SER A 330 14.07 -13.91 -9.38
CA SER A 330 13.71 -14.50 -10.68
C SER A 330 13.93 -13.50 -11.81
N ILE A 331 14.54 -13.95 -12.89
CA ILE A 331 14.70 -13.20 -14.13
C ILE A 331 13.34 -12.82 -14.72
N ALA A 332 12.31 -13.66 -14.56
CA ALA A 332 10.94 -13.39 -15.02
C ALA A 332 10.38 -12.06 -14.47
N THR A 333 10.81 -11.62 -13.28
CA THR A 333 10.41 -10.33 -12.71
C THR A 333 11.08 -9.16 -13.45
N THR A 334 12.28 -9.35 -13.98
CA THR A 334 13.03 -8.33 -14.74
C THR A 334 12.61 -8.33 -16.20
N THR A 335 12.27 -9.49 -16.77
CA THR A 335 11.78 -9.64 -18.16
C THR A 335 10.50 -8.83 -18.42
N ILE A 336 9.70 -8.55 -17.39
CA ILE A 336 8.53 -7.65 -17.52
C ILE A 336 8.97 -6.25 -18.01
N TYR A 337 10.16 -5.79 -17.63
CA TYR A 337 10.72 -4.50 -18.07
C TYR A 337 11.26 -4.59 -19.50
N ALA A 338 11.82 -5.75 -19.89
CA ALA A 338 12.29 -6.00 -21.25
C ALA A 338 11.15 -6.08 -22.30
N GLN A 339 9.93 -6.47 -21.90
CA GLN A 339 8.78 -6.48 -22.80
C GLN A 339 8.38 -5.07 -23.30
N THR A 340 8.80 -4.03 -22.60
CA THR A 340 8.62 -2.63 -23.03
C THR A 340 9.61 -2.21 -24.13
N LEU A 341 10.61 -3.05 -24.41
CA LEU A 341 11.70 -2.77 -25.35
C LEU A 341 11.45 -3.35 -26.77
N LYS A 342 10.19 -3.51 -27.20
CA LYS A 342 9.88 -4.05 -28.53
C LYS A 342 10.56 -3.29 -29.69
N ASP A 343 10.75 -2.00 -29.51
CA ASP A 343 11.42 -1.16 -30.52
C ASP A 343 12.92 -1.49 -30.65
N ASN A 344 13.57 -1.91 -29.56
CA ASN A 344 14.99 -2.30 -29.58
C ASN A 344 15.27 -3.61 -30.31
N ILE A 345 14.25 -4.46 -30.53
CA ILE A 345 14.46 -5.71 -31.29
C ILE A 345 14.84 -5.39 -32.73
N LYS A 346 14.24 -4.38 -33.35
CA LYS A 346 14.56 -3.93 -34.71
C LYS A 346 15.97 -3.35 -34.78
N GLU A 347 16.35 -2.50 -33.83
CA GLU A 347 17.71 -1.94 -33.73
C GLU A 347 18.74 -3.03 -33.47
N SER A 348 18.46 -3.94 -32.56
CA SER A 348 19.35 -5.08 -32.27
C SER A 348 19.49 -5.98 -33.48
N HIS A 349 18.38 -6.27 -34.19
CA HIS A 349 18.42 -7.05 -35.45
C HIS A 349 19.36 -6.38 -36.47
N THR A 350 19.20 -5.07 -36.71
CA THR A 350 20.05 -4.30 -37.65
C THR A 350 21.52 -4.24 -37.20
N LYS A 351 21.78 -4.26 -35.87
CA LYS A 351 23.14 -4.18 -35.32
C LYS A 351 23.90 -5.51 -35.36
N TYR A 352 23.20 -6.63 -35.24
CA TYR A 352 23.80 -7.95 -35.06
C TYR A 352 23.63 -8.89 -36.29
N LEU A 353 22.79 -8.53 -37.21
CA LEU A 353 22.57 -9.22 -38.52
C LEU A 353 22.70 -8.27 -39.69
#